data_c234cd251c59b9734b42b36f1da1ad4c
#
_entry.id   c234cd251c59b9734b42b36f1da1ad4c
#
_cell.length_a   1.000
_cell.length_b   1.000
_cell.length_c   1.000
_cell.angle_alpha   90.00
_cell.angle_beta   90.00
_cell.angle_gamma   90.00
#
_symmetry.space_group_name_H-M   'P 1'
#
loop_
_entity.id
_entity.type
_entity.pdbx_description
1 polymer ?
#
loop_
_entity_poly.entity_id
_entity_poly.type
_entity_poly.pdbx_seq_one_letter_code
_entity_poly.pdbx_strand_id
1 'polypeptide(L)'
;MNQNPINKFFNSRKQFNNAVKNGTKKAVLKQNDTVKNMPSKYKTEKEYQSSFDEIEKFVKESKINISDKKAIDSILFHAGNNDGISCSYVFWKFITNSGKNVNSDILMKGIQPDFNTKNEVSKNLLRVESHILGRNVLVVDLAYNKTSFDYISEKANSMIVIDNHPQTETDPKKRIFSTLNHAASASLFKFLFPKNNIPLWLQYVDTDDTKMFLPFLPYTNLFSTFMQVRITKCNMLTKRNAFDNITSGAYEQMEHILADDNLSWMIFAGSYMNEIKENFNFILSSNAYPCRFYGYDVVILNLEFQGLDKNVGRQMIVNRKNQIKREGGHGKVDFAVLWSYHINQRRIRIQLIDDHTQSKLKMSDIARKIASQSKFRTGQGAGFGGVGNFFLNYSPEFLEEAKTMTLK
;
A
#
# COMPACT_ATOMS: atom_id res chain seq x y z
N MET A 1 32.80 -13.31 -38.29
CA MET A 1 33.19 -12.33 -37.26
C MET A 1 32.13 -12.29 -36.20
N ASN A 2 32.37 -12.96 -35.07
CA ASN A 2 31.41 -12.99 -33.95
C ASN A 2 31.47 -11.66 -33.17
N GLN A 3 30.42 -10.87 -33.22
CA GLN A 3 30.33 -9.68 -32.37
C GLN A 3 30.26 -10.14 -30.91
N ASN A 4 31.16 -9.60 -30.09
CA ASN A 4 31.23 -9.85 -28.66
C ASN A 4 29.87 -9.58 -27.98
N PRO A 5 29.31 -10.53 -27.20
CA PRO A 5 27.99 -10.38 -26.53
C PRO A 5 27.90 -9.12 -25.68
N ILE A 6 29.00 -8.64 -25.13
CA ILE A 6 29.09 -7.40 -24.34
C ILE A 6 28.76 -6.17 -25.21
N ASN A 7 29.24 -6.09 -26.43
CA ASN A 7 28.95 -4.96 -27.33
C ASN A 7 27.47 -4.95 -27.78
N LYS A 8 26.83 -6.12 -27.87
CA LYS A 8 25.39 -6.23 -28.15
C LYS A 8 24.56 -5.72 -26.95
N PHE A 9 25.03 -5.95 -25.75
CA PHE A 9 24.38 -5.46 -24.52
C PHE A 9 24.48 -3.91 -24.40
N PHE A 10 25.65 -3.32 -24.68
CA PHE A 10 25.84 -1.87 -24.63
C PHE A 10 25.10 -1.13 -25.75
N ASN A 11 24.99 -1.70 -26.95
CA ASN A 11 24.16 -1.13 -28.02
C ASN A 11 22.66 -1.21 -27.71
N SER A 12 22.19 -2.27 -27.07
CA SER A 12 20.82 -2.36 -26.55
C SER A 12 20.55 -1.35 -25.46
N ARG A 13 21.52 -1.06 -24.58
CA ARG A 13 21.43 -0.05 -23.53
C ARG A 13 21.30 1.38 -24.10
N LYS A 14 22.00 1.69 -25.20
CA LYS A 14 21.90 3.01 -25.87
C LYS A 14 20.57 3.19 -26.61
N GLN A 15 20.07 2.16 -27.27
CA GLN A 15 18.73 2.13 -27.86
C GLN A 15 17.64 2.18 -26.79
N PHE A 16 17.84 1.48 -25.69
CA PHE A 16 16.98 1.50 -24.52
C PHE A 16 16.91 2.90 -23.88
N ASN A 17 18.03 3.57 -23.65
CA ASN A 17 18.06 4.94 -23.11
C ASN A 17 17.36 5.96 -24.03
N ASN A 18 17.40 5.77 -25.35
CA ASN A 18 16.67 6.61 -26.30
C ASN A 18 15.17 6.31 -26.32
N ALA A 19 14.76 5.05 -26.17
CA ALA A 19 13.36 4.66 -25.99
C ALA A 19 12.78 5.16 -24.67
N VAL A 20 13.58 5.13 -23.58
CA VAL A 20 13.24 5.72 -22.27
C VAL A 20 12.99 7.22 -22.40
N LYS A 21 13.88 7.97 -23.06
CA LYS A 21 13.69 9.42 -23.26
C LYS A 21 12.44 9.76 -24.06
N ASN A 22 12.05 8.92 -25.02
CA ASN A 22 10.87 9.15 -25.86
C ASN A 22 9.57 8.66 -25.21
N GLY A 23 9.61 7.53 -24.49
CA GLY A 23 8.47 7.00 -23.72
C GLY A 23 8.12 7.88 -22.51
N THR A 24 9.13 8.36 -21.77
CA THR A 24 8.94 9.29 -20.66
C THR A 24 8.31 10.61 -21.11
N LYS A 25 8.68 11.16 -22.28
CA LYS A 25 8.03 12.37 -22.81
C LYS A 25 6.51 12.20 -23.01
N LYS A 26 6.06 11.04 -23.47
CA LYS A 26 4.63 10.77 -23.71
C LYS A 26 3.84 10.56 -22.41
N ALA A 27 4.44 9.90 -21.42
CA ALA A 27 3.86 9.71 -20.08
C ALA A 27 3.81 11.05 -19.30
N VAL A 28 4.84 11.88 -19.43
CA VAL A 28 4.92 13.23 -18.84
C VAL A 28 3.84 14.16 -19.35
N LEU A 29 3.54 14.13 -20.64
CA LEU A 29 2.51 15.00 -21.22
C LEU A 29 1.11 14.67 -20.68
N LYS A 30 0.77 13.38 -20.48
CA LYS A 30 -0.51 12.97 -19.87
C LYS A 30 -0.63 13.31 -18.38
N GLN A 31 0.47 13.30 -17.65
CA GLN A 31 0.50 13.55 -16.21
C GLN A 31 0.48 15.04 -15.86
N ASN A 32 1.07 15.88 -16.70
CA ASN A 32 1.16 17.32 -16.49
C ASN A 32 -0.21 18.03 -16.43
N ASP A 33 -1.24 17.51 -17.09
CA ASP A 33 -2.57 18.16 -17.11
C ASP A 33 -3.35 17.92 -15.80
N THR A 34 -3.12 16.81 -15.12
CA THR A 34 -3.80 16.49 -13.84
C THR A 34 -3.09 17.10 -12.62
N VAL A 35 -1.82 17.40 -12.73
CA VAL A 35 -0.92 17.76 -11.61
C VAL A 35 -0.80 19.26 -11.40
N LYS A 36 -1.12 20.09 -12.41
CA LYS A 36 -0.92 21.56 -12.38
C LYS A 36 -1.64 22.31 -11.26
N ASN A 37 -2.62 21.70 -10.59
CA ASN A 37 -3.47 22.36 -9.59
C ASN A 37 -3.38 21.76 -8.18
N MET A 38 -2.46 20.84 -7.91
CA MET A 38 -2.29 20.33 -6.54
C MET A 38 -1.38 21.26 -5.73
N PRO A 39 -1.81 21.69 -4.52
CA PRO A 39 -0.95 22.47 -3.65
C PRO A 39 0.26 21.63 -3.24
N SER A 40 1.46 22.11 -3.52
CA SER A 40 2.69 21.48 -3.06
C SER A 40 3.04 22.00 -1.67
N LYS A 41 3.28 21.08 -0.73
CA LYS A 41 3.72 21.41 0.63
C LYS A 41 5.19 21.91 0.64
N TYR A 42 6.02 21.32 -0.21
CA TYR A 42 7.44 21.67 -0.36
C TYR A 42 7.73 21.99 -1.83
N LYS A 43 8.34 23.15 -2.08
CA LYS A 43 8.64 23.62 -3.44
C LYS A 43 9.98 23.09 -3.94
N THR A 44 10.90 22.82 -3.01
CA THR A 44 12.27 22.40 -3.31
C THR A 44 12.65 21.17 -2.48
N GLU A 45 13.61 20.38 -2.98
CA GLU A 45 14.18 19.28 -2.24
C GLU A 45 14.80 19.71 -0.91
N LYS A 46 15.43 20.90 -0.87
CA LYS A 46 16.01 21.47 0.35
C LYS A 46 14.96 21.73 1.43
N GLU A 47 13.81 22.28 1.07
CA GLU A 47 12.68 22.47 2.00
C GLU A 47 12.18 21.12 2.53
N TYR A 48 12.03 20.13 1.64
CA TYR A 48 11.65 18.78 2.02
C TYR A 48 12.67 18.16 2.99
N GLN A 49 13.96 18.19 2.68
CA GLN A 49 15.02 17.63 3.54
C GLN A 49 15.06 18.29 4.93
N SER A 50 14.63 19.54 5.05
CA SER A 50 14.58 20.31 6.30
C SER A 50 13.28 20.12 7.09
N SER A 51 12.31 19.32 6.63
CA SER A 51 10.97 19.23 7.22
C SER A 51 10.81 18.13 8.28
N PHE A 52 11.91 17.53 8.73
CA PHE A 52 11.91 16.41 9.68
C PHE A 52 12.17 16.83 11.14
N ASP A 53 11.93 18.07 11.49
CA ASP A 53 12.16 18.59 12.85
C ASP A 53 11.33 17.88 13.93
N GLU A 54 10.14 17.39 13.57
CA GLU A 54 9.24 16.68 14.49
C GLU A 54 9.88 15.40 15.05
N ILE A 55 10.57 14.60 14.21
CA ILE A 55 11.26 13.39 14.68
C ILE A 55 12.49 13.71 15.51
N GLU A 56 13.21 14.80 15.20
CA GLU A 56 14.34 15.24 16.00
C GLU A 56 13.90 15.70 17.39
N LYS A 57 12.81 16.46 17.46
CA LYS A 57 12.18 16.86 18.71
C LYS A 57 11.73 15.65 19.53
N PHE A 58 11.05 14.70 18.91
CA PHE A 58 10.63 13.46 19.54
C PHE A 58 11.80 12.68 20.14
N VAL A 59 12.89 12.52 19.42
CA VAL A 59 14.09 11.80 19.91
C VAL A 59 14.65 12.47 21.18
N LYS A 60 14.68 13.82 21.24
CA LYS A 60 15.12 14.57 22.41
C LYS A 60 14.16 14.37 23.60
N GLU A 61 12.85 14.52 23.38
CA GLU A 61 11.82 14.40 24.43
C GLU A 61 11.73 12.98 24.97
N SER A 62 11.86 11.96 24.11
CA SER A 62 11.86 10.54 24.50
C SER A 62 13.17 10.09 25.14
N LYS A 63 14.21 10.94 25.16
CA LYS A 63 15.56 10.62 25.62
C LYS A 63 16.17 9.37 24.97
N ILE A 64 15.78 9.11 23.70
CA ILE A 64 16.31 7.97 22.94
C ILE A 64 17.72 8.32 22.45
N ASN A 65 18.68 7.48 22.75
CA ASN A 65 20.07 7.64 22.34
C ASN A 65 20.50 6.58 21.33
N ILE A 66 21.75 6.61 20.90
CA ILE A 66 22.28 5.68 19.89
C ILE A 66 22.36 4.24 20.43
N SER A 67 22.57 4.04 21.75
CA SER A 67 22.58 2.70 22.34
C SER A 67 21.20 2.09 22.36
N ASP A 68 20.13 2.86 22.63
CA ASP A 68 18.76 2.39 22.51
C ASP A 68 18.46 1.89 21.08
N LYS A 69 18.87 2.66 20.06
CA LYS A 69 18.68 2.27 18.64
C LYS A 69 19.45 0.99 18.28
N LYS A 70 20.69 0.85 18.77
CA LYS A 70 21.51 -0.34 18.56
C LYS A 70 21.02 -1.54 19.39
N ALA A 71 20.30 -1.32 20.47
CA ALA A 71 19.74 -2.39 21.31
C ALA A 71 18.50 -3.04 20.67
N ILE A 72 17.87 -2.43 19.66
CA ILE A 72 16.73 -3.03 18.96
C ILE A 72 17.15 -4.39 18.42
N ASP A 73 16.39 -5.42 18.77
CA ASP A 73 16.59 -6.82 18.37
C ASP A 73 15.37 -7.45 17.71
N SER A 74 14.27 -6.69 17.60
CA SER A 74 13.07 -7.10 16.87
C SER A 74 12.42 -5.93 16.16
N ILE A 75 11.97 -6.13 14.92
CA ILE A 75 11.15 -5.17 14.18
C ILE A 75 9.86 -5.81 13.70
N LEU A 76 8.73 -5.12 13.94
CA LEU A 76 7.42 -5.42 13.40
C LEU A 76 7.06 -4.34 12.38
N PHE A 77 6.73 -4.72 11.15
CA PHE A 77 6.45 -3.77 10.07
C PHE A 77 5.26 -4.19 9.22
N HIS A 78 4.63 -3.25 8.54
CA HIS A 78 3.53 -3.53 7.62
C HIS A 78 4.03 -4.24 6.36
N ALA A 79 3.62 -5.49 6.15
CA ALA A 79 4.10 -6.32 5.04
C ALA A 79 3.39 -6.05 3.71
N GLY A 80 2.33 -5.26 3.70
CA GLY A 80 1.39 -5.16 2.56
C GLY A 80 1.54 -3.93 1.67
N ASN A 81 2.39 -2.97 2.02
CA ASN A 81 2.58 -1.73 1.28
C ASN A 81 4.06 -1.38 1.05
N ASN A 82 4.30 -0.37 0.20
CA ASN A 82 5.65 0.07 -0.12
C ASN A 82 6.33 0.71 1.09
N ASP A 83 5.60 1.41 1.95
CA ASP A 83 6.15 2.10 3.11
C ASP A 83 6.68 1.12 4.15
N GLY A 84 5.88 0.15 4.58
CA GLY A 84 6.30 -0.85 5.56
C GLY A 84 7.48 -1.71 5.09
N ILE A 85 7.50 -2.11 3.81
CA ILE A 85 8.66 -2.81 3.22
C ILE A 85 9.89 -1.91 3.22
N SER A 86 9.74 -0.62 2.91
CA SER A 86 10.83 0.35 2.97
C SER A 86 11.34 0.56 4.40
N CYS A 87 10.45 0.57 5.41
CA CYS A 87 10.84 0.56 6.82
C CYS A 87 11.75 -0.61 7.15
N SER A 88 11.36 -1.82 6.73
CA SER A 88 12.15 -3.02 7.00
C SER A 88 13.54 -2.95 6.35
N TYR A 89 13.63 -2.46 5.11
CA TYR A 89 14.89 -2.27 4.41
C TYR A 89 15.79 -1.19 5.05
N VAL A 90 15.23 -0.06 5.42
CA VAL A 90 15.95 1.02 6.13
C VAL A 90 16.54 0.50 7.45
N PHE A 91 15.78 -0.29 8.19
CA PHE A 91 16.25 -0.90 9.43
C PHE A 91 17.34 -1.95 9.17
N TRP A 92 17.16 -2.83 8.18
CA TRP A 92 18.17 -3.80 7.76
C TRP A 92 19.51 -3.10 7.43
N LYS A 93 19.47 -2.01 6.68
CA LYS A 93 20.65 -1.22 6.33
C LYS A 93 21.33 -0.63 7.57
N PHE A 94 20.57 -0.18 8.55
CA PHE A 94 21.10 0.34 9.81
C PHE A 94 21.84 -0.74 10.62
N ILE A 95 21.25 -1.92 10.75
CA ILE A 95 21.83 -3.00 11.55
C ILE A 95 23.05 -3.63 10.86
N THR A 96 23.02 -3.81 9.54
CA THR A 96 24.18 -4.32 8.78
C THR A 96 25.36 -3.35 8.83
N ASN A 97 25.12 -2.05 8.74
CA ASN A 97 26.15 -1.01 8.95
C ASN A 97 26.67 -1.00 10.40
N SER A 98 25.94 -1.55 11.35
CA SER A 98 26.37 -1.70 12.75
C SER A 98 27.09 -3.02 13.03
N GLY A 99 27.35 -3.84 12.01
CA GLY A 99 28.04 -5.13 12.12
C GLY A 99 27.20 -6.27 12.71
N LYS A 100 25.87 -6.08 12.85
CA LYS A 100 24.95 -7.12 13.33
C LYS A 100 24.46 -8.00 12.19
N ASN A 101 24.18 -9.25 12.50
CA ASN A 101 23.69 -10.23 11.54
C ASN A 101 22.15 -10.33 11.63
N VAL A 102 21.47 -10.15 10.49
CA VAL A 102 20.01 -10.39 10.38
C VAL A 102 19.80 -11.90 10.43
N ASN A 103 18.82 -12.35 11.19
CA ASN A 103 18.39 -13.72 11.47
C ASN A 103 19.10 -14.43 12.65
N SER A 104 20.30 -14.06 13.08
CA SER A 104 20.87 -14.55 14.35
C SER A 104 20.60 -13.61 15.52
N ASP A 105 20.78 -12.29 15.28
CA ASP A 105 20.75 -11.28 16.32
C ASP A 105 19.45 -10.44 16.30
N ILE A 106 18.79 -10.37 15.15
CA ILE A 106 17.64 -9.52 14.90
C ILE A 106 16.48 -10.32 14.27
N LEU A 107 15.30 -10.19 14.85
CA LEU A 107 14.06 -10.73 14.28
C LEU A 107 13.32 -9.66 13.48
N MET A 108 12.99 -9.97 12.22
CA MET A 108 12.25 -9.07 11.34
C MET A 108 10.94 -9.73 10.92
N LYS A 109 9.79 -9.13 11.29
CA LYS A 109 8.49 -9.72 11.02
C LYS A 109 7.53 -8.76 10.34
N GLY A 110 7.14 -9.11 9.11
CA GLY A 110 6.06 -8.44 8.41
C GLY A 110 4.69 -8.88 8.92
N ILE A 111 3.80 -7.91 9.16
CA ILE A 111 2.45 -8.12 9.67
C ILE A 111 1.44 -7.41 8.78
N GLN A 112 0.28 -8.04 8.54
CA GLN A 112 -0.87 -7.34 7.98
C GLN A 112 -1.65 -6.70 9.12
N PRO A 113 -1.90 -5.37 9.10
CA PRO A 113 -2.70 -4.72 10.13
C PRO A 113 -4.11 -5.30 10.19
N ASP A 114 -4.64 -5.40 11.40
CA ASP A 114 -5.99 -5.88 11.67
C ASP A 114 -6.85 -4.69 12.10
N PHE A 115 -7.46 -4.02 11.12
CA PHE A 115 -8.19 -2.75 11.32
C PHE A 115 -9.52 -2.90 12.08
N ASN A 116 -9.97 -4.10 12.39
CA ASN A 116 -11.32 -4.36 12.93
C ASN A 116 -11.38 -4.48 14.47
N THR A 117 -10.28 -4.34 15.17
CA THR A 117 -10.20 -4.50 16.62
C THR A 117 -10.24 -3.16 17.33
N LYS A 118 -11.44 -2.64 17.65
CA LYS A 118 -11.56 -1.32 18.29
C LYS A 118 -10.98 -1.30 19.72
N ASN A 119 -11.16 -2.36 20.51
CA ASN A 119 -10.73 -2.43 21.91
C ASN A 119 -10.08 -3.78 22.27
N GLU A 120 -9.62 -4.52 21.28
CA GLU A 120 -8.98 -5.82 21.46
C GLU A 120 -7.54 -5.77 20.94
N VAL A 121 -6.69 -6.63 21.44
CA VAL A 121 -5.35 -6.85 20.89
C VAL A 121 -5.49 -7.45 19.49
N SER A 122 -4.74 -6.94 18.53
CA SER A 122 -4.73 -7.47 17.16
C SER A 122 -4.42 -8.97 17.14
N LYS A 123 -5.26 -9.77 16.46
CA LYS A 123 -5.06 -11.22 16.34
C LYS A 123 -3.77 -11.57 15.62
N ASN A 124 -3.35 -10.73 14.66
CA ASN A 124 -2.09 -10.92 13.96
C ASN A 124 -0.88 -10.63 14.86
N LEU A 125 -1.03 -9.71 15.83
CA LEU A 125 -0.01 -9.43 16.82
C LEU A 125 0.18 -10.61 17.79
N LEU A 126 -0.91 -11.23 18.26
CA LEU A 126 -0.85 -12.42 19.13
C LEU A 126 -0.10 -13.59 18.48
N ARG A 127 -0.15 -13.72 17.15
CA ARG A 127 0.56 -14.77 16.39
C ARG A 127 2.07 -14.58 16.33
N VAL A 128 2.55 -13.41 16.68
CA VAL A 128 3.97 -13.03 16.61
C VAL A 128 4.55 -12.67 17.98
N GLU A 129 3.94 -13.15 19.06
CA GLU A 129 4.36 -12.87 20.43
C GLU A 129 5.84 -13.20 20.69
N SER A 130 6.38 -14.24 20.07
CA SER A 130 7.81 -14.59 20.14
C SER A 130 8.77 -13.50 19.60
N HIS A 131 8.26 -12.55 18.78
CA HIS A 131 8.98 -11.40 18.30
C HIS A 131 8.88 -10.19 19.25
N ILE A 132 8.14 -10.33 20.36
CA ILE A 132 7.84 -9.25 21.31
C ILE A 132 8.39 -9.60 22.69
N LEU A 133 8.14 -10.81 23.16
CA LEU A 133 8.42 -11.23 24.52
C LEU A 133 9.89 -11.09 24.89
N GLY A 134 10.18 -10.20 25.87
CA GLY A 134 11.53 -9.95 26.38
C GLY A 134 12.48 -9.26 25.38
N ARG A 135 11.95 -8.63 24.31
CA ARG A 135 12.75 -8.00 23.25
C ARG A 135 12.68 -6.47 23.29
N ASN A 136 13.65 -5.83 22.65
CA ASN A 136 13.62 -4.41 22.35
C ASN A 136 13.00 -4.23 20.97
N VAL A 137 11.71 -3.89 20.94
CA VAL A 137 10.87 -3.94 19.74
C VAL A 137 10.76 -2.57 19.08
N LEU A 138 11.01 -2.54 17.79
CA LEU A 138 10.66 -1.42 16.90
C LEU A 138 9.38 -1.77 16.14
N VAL A 139 8.35 -0.94 16.24
CA VAL A 139 7.08 -1.08 15.51
C VAL A 139 6.99 0.03 14.49
N VAL A 140 6.79 -0.31 13.20
CA VAL A 140 6.79 0.68 12.12
C VAL A 140 5.63 0.46 11.15
N ASP A 141 5.00 1.56 10.74
CA ASP A 141 3.91 1.58 9.76
C ASP A 141 2.76 0.62 10.11
N LEU A 142 2.45 0.48 11.41
CA LEU A 142 1.39 -0.41 11.90
C LEU A 142 0.36 0.41 12.69
N ALA A 143 -0.79 0.63 12.07
CA ALA A 143 -1.93 1.37 12.60
C ALA A 143 -2.60 0.63 13.78
N TYR A 144 -1.88 0.36 14.86
CA TYR A 144 -2.43 -0.33 16.01
C TYR A 144 -3.25 0.60 16.91
N ASN A 145 -4.25 0.04 17.56
CA ASN A 145 -5.00 0.70 18.64
C ASN A 145 -4.16 0.74 19.94
N LYS A 146 -4.61 1.56 20.89
CA LYS A 146 -3.97 1.69 22.19
C LYS A 146 -3.77 0.35 22.90
N THR A 147 -4.78 -0.53 22.88
CA THR A 147 -4.74 -1.86 23.53
C THR A 147 -3.62 -2.73 22.97
N SER A 148 -3.39 -2.69 21.66
CA SER A 148 -2.30 -3.42 21.00
C SER A 148 -0.93 -2.84 21.36
N PHE A 149 -0.78 -1.52 21.45
CA PHE A 149 0.47 -0.90 21.91
C PHE A 149 0.74 -1.18 23.39
N ASP A 150 -0.27 -1.11 24.25
CA ASP A 150 -0.15 -1.45 25.67
C ASP A 150 0.30 -2.93 25.84
N TYR A 151 -0.29 -3.86 25.04
CA TYR A 151 0.12 -5.27 25.02
C TYR A 151 1.61 -5.45 24.64
N ILE A 152 2.09 -4.75 23.60
CA ILE A 152 3.51 -4.81 23.24
C ILE A 152 4.38 -4.26 24.36
N SER A 153 3.99 -3.12 24.92
CA SER A 153 4.73 -2.44 26.01
C SER A 153 4.85 -3.29 27.27
N GLU A 154 3.84 -4.11 27.58
CA GLU A 154 3.84 -5.01 28.74
C GLU A 154 4.72 -6.24 28.54
N LYS A 155 4.86 -6.72 27.30
CA LYS A 155 5.59 -7.96 26.97
C LYS A 155 7.05 -7.72 26.55
N ALA A 156 7.34 -6.57 25.96
CA ALA A 156 8.66 -6.21 25.49
C ALA A 156 9.54 -5.65 26.63
N ASN A 157 10.87 -5.78 26.50
CA ASN A 157 11.80 -5.05 27.37
C ASN A 157 11.74 -3.55 27.11
N SER A 158 11.64 -3.17 25.85
CA SER A 158 11.39 -1.79 25.43
C SER A 158 10.65 -1.75 24.11
N MET A 159 9.91 -0.65 23.87
CA MET A 159 9.19 -0.42 22.63
C MET A 159 9.52 0.96 22.08
N ILE A 160 9.72 1.04 20.76
CA ILE A 160 9.76 2.30 20.00
C ILE A 160 8.77 2.14 18.85
N VAL A 161 7.91 3.14 18.65
CA VAL A 161 6.93 3.16 17.55
C VAL A 161 7.23 4.33 16.63
N ILE A 162 7.24 4.09 15.31
CA ILE A 162 7.29 5.13 14.27
C ILE A 162 6.19 4.83 13.26
N ASP A 163 5.21 5.72 13.20
CA ASP A 163 4.00 5.51 12.41
C ASP A 163 3.56 6.81 11.72
N ASN A 164 2.64 6.72 10.77
CA ASN A 164 2.04 7.87 10.07
C ASN A 164 0.53 7.76 9.93
N HIS A 165 -0.10 6.87 10.68
CA HIS A 165 -1.54 6.70 10.64
C HIS A 165 -2.25 7.64 11.62
N PRO A 166 -3.43 8.20 11.24
CA PRO A 166 -4.13 9.21 12.02
C PRO A 166 -4.66 8.71 13.39
N GLN A 167 -4.77 7.41 13.59
CA GLN A 167 -5.17 6.82 14.87
C GLN A 167 -4.03 6.65 15.87
N THR A 168 -2.79 6.84 15.45
CA THR A 168 -1.61 6.75 16.31
C THR A 168 -1.25 8.17 16.78
N GLU A 169 -1.28 8.39 18.08
CA GLU A 169 -0.91 9.67 18.68
C GLU A 169 0.54 9.64 19.18
N THR A 170 1.28 10.74 18.96
CA THR A 170 2.64 10.87 19.46
C THR A 170 2.65 10.96 21.00
N ASP A 171 3.37 10.04 21.64
CA ASP A 171 3.61 10.02 23.08
C ASP A 171 5.11 9.76 23.37
N PRO A 172 5.91 10.82 23.61
CA PRO A 172 7.34 10.65 23.91
C PRO A 172 7.64 9.82 25.16
N LYS A 173 6.75 9.82 26.18
CA LYS A 173 6.93 9.01 27.38
C LYS A 173 6.81 7.53 27.11
N LYS A 174 5.95 7.15 26.17
CA LYS A 174 5.78 5.78 25.68
C LYS A 174 6.69 5.43 24.51
N ARG A 175 7.53 6.37 24.05
CA ARG A 175 8.38 6.25 22.85
C ARG A 175 7.58 5.98 21.58
N ILE A 176 6.42 6.62 21.44
CA ILE A 176 5.54 6.55 20.27
C ILE A 176 5.67 7.86 19.48
N PHE A 177 6.05 7.78 18.21
CA PHE A 177 6.06 8.87 17.25
C PHE A 177 5.07 8.60 16.13
N SER A 178 4.26 9.59 15.79
CA SER A 178 3.40 9.56 14.61
C SER A 178 3.35 10.95 13.96
N THR A 179 3.36 10.99 12.65
CA THR A 179 3.18 12.22 11.87
C THR A 179 2.46 11.93 10.58
N LEU A 180 1.53 12.81 10.19
CA LEU A 180 0.88 12.75 8.87
C LEU A 180 1.68 13.49 7.79
N ASN A 181 2.80 14.09 8.15
CA ASN A 181 3.62 14.89 7.27
C ASN A 181 4.57 14.06 6.41
N HIS A 182 4.94 12.88 6.91
CA HIS A 182 5.89 11.98 6.27
C HIS A 182 5.48 10.53 6.47
N ALA A 183 5.83 9.68 5.50
CA ALA A 183 5.72 8.25 5.62
C ALA A 183 6.55 7.71 6.80
N ALA A 184 6.15 6.57 7.35
CA ALA A 184 6.85 5.95 8.46
C ALA A 184 8.30 5.60 8.08
N SER A 185 8.56 5.17 6.85
CA SER A 185 9.91 4.83 6.37
C SER A 185 10.84 6.04 6.26
N ALA A 186 10.35 7.20 5.82
CA ALA A 186 11.13 8.43 5.78
C ALA A 186 11.44 8.94 7.20
N SER A 187 10.46 8.90 8.10
CA SER A 187 10.61 9.21 9.52
C SER A 187 11.61 8.26 10.20
N LEU A 188 11.51 6.95 9.92
CA LEU A 188 12.44 5.94 10.41
C LEU A 188 13.86 6.18 9.91
N PHE A 189 14.02 6.56 8.63
CA PHE A 189 15.33 6.88 8.09
C PHE A 189 15.98 8.04 8.87
N LYS A 190 15.27 9.13 9.08
CA LYS A 190 15.77 10.27 9.88
C LYS A 190 16.00 9.90 11.34
N PHE A 191 15.19 9.03 11.91
CA PHE A 191 15.41 8.49 13.25
C PHE A 191 16.73 7.73 13.36
N LEU A 192 17.04 6.85 12.40
CA LEU A 192 18.23 6.00 12.43
C LEU A 192 19.49 6.71 11.90
N PHE A 193 19.34 7.56 10.88
CA PHE A 193 20.40 8.28 10.17
C PHE A 193 20.19 9.81 10.21
N PRO A 194 20.19 10.46 11.38
CA PRO A 194 19.74 11.85 11.53
C PRO A 194 20.55 12.86 10.73
N LYS A 195 21.82 12.57 10.43
CA LYS A 195 22.71 13.46 9.66
C LYS A 195 22.61 13.29 8.14
N ASN A 196 21.94 12.22 7.68
CA ASN A 196 21.88 11.90 6.26
C ASN A 196 20.63 12.53 5.63
N ASN A 197 20.75 12.94 4.37
CA ASN A 197 19.60 13.30 3.56
C ASN A 197 18.77 12.07 3.24
N ILE A 198 17.45 12.21 3.16
CA ILE A 198 16.53 11.18 2.68
C ILE A 198 16.93 10.82 1.24
N PRO A 199 17.28 9.56 0.95
CA PRO A 199 17.65 9.15 -0.40
C PRO A 199 16.48 9.29 -1.37
N LEU A 200 16.77 9.54 -2.64
CA LEU A 200 15.77 9.88 -3.65
C LEU A 200 14.66 8.82 -3.80
N TRP A 201 15.02 7.54 -3.77
CA TRP A 201 14.03 6.47 -3.83
C TRP A 201 13.04 6.52 -2.65
N LEU A 202 13.50 6.91 -1.47
CA LEU A 202 12.66 6.99 -0.28
C LEU A 202 11.79 8.27 -0.28
N GLN A 203 12.24 9.34 -0.92
CA GLN A 203 11.41 10.53 -1.19
C GLN A 203 10.20 10.16 -2.08
N TYR A 204 10.39 9.26 -3.07
CA TYR A 204 9.29 8.74 -3.89
C TYR A 204 8.30 7.91 -3.07
N VAL A 205 8.78 7.06 -2.15
CA VAL A 205 7.93 6.26 -1.25
C VAL A 205 7.12 7.17 -0.34
N ASP A 206 7.78 8.16 0.30
CA ASP A 206 7.14 9.14 1.19
C ASP A 206 6.04 9.92 0.45
N THR A 207 6.34 10.40 -0.75
CA THR A 207 5.40 11.15 -1.59
C THR A 207 4.19 10.29 -2.00
N ASP A 208 4.41 9.02 -2.33
CA ASP A 208 3.32 8.11 -2.68
C ASP A 208 2.43 7.77 -1.49
N ASP A 209 3.02 7.51 -0.33
CA ASP A 209 2.27 7.11 0.85
C ASP A 209 1.45 8.27 1.42
N THR A 210 2.05 9.44 1.60
CA THR A 210 1.41 10.64 2.13
C THR A 210 0.50 11.34 1.11
N LYS A 211 0.50 10.89 -0.17
CA LYS A 211 -0.21 11.52 -1.29
C LYS A 211 0.17 13.01 -1.49
N MET A 212 1.35 13.37 -1.04
CA MET A 212 1.91 14.69 -1.31
C MET A 212 2.27 14.83 -2.78
N PHE A 213 2.14 16.06 -3.29
CA PHE A 213 2.75 16.41 -4.57
C PHE A 213 4.05 17.16 -4.33
N LEU A 214 5.16 16.64 -4.86
CA LEU A 214 6.45 17.29 -4.86
C LEU A 214 6.86 17.61 -6.31
N PRO A 215 6.98 18.90 -6.67
CA PRO A 215 7.26 19.31 -8.07
C PRO A 215 8.56 18.74 -8.62
N PHE A 216 9.52 18.48 -7.75
CA PHE A 216 10.81 17.90 -8.09
C PHE A 216 10.81 16.35 -8.20
N LEU A 217 9.66 15.69 -7.92
CA LEU A 217 9.46 14.25 -8.06
C LEU A 217 8.30 13.93 -9.01
N PRO A 218 8.44 14.19 -10.31
CA PRO A 218 7.32 14.15 -11.25
C PRO A 218 6.80 12.74 -11.56
N TYR A 219 7.52 11.68 -11.15
CA TYR A 219 7.24 10.30 -11.57
C TYR A 219 6.85 9.39 -10.42
N THR A 220 6.34 9.93 -9.32
CA THR A 220 6.03 9.19 -8.09
C THR A 220 5.15 7.97 -8.33
N ASN A 221 4.07 8.11 -9.09
CA ASN A 221 3.16 7.00 -9.37
C ASN A 221 3.82 5.88 -10.21
N LEU A 222 4.73 6.20 -11.12
CA LEU A 222 5.46 5.22 -11.93
C LEU A 222 6.46 4.45 -11.08
N PHE A 223 7.22 5.16 -10.26
CA PHE A 223 8.12 4.56 -9.28
C PHE A 223 7.35 3.67 -8.30
N SER A 224 6.24 4.15 -7.74
CA SER A 224 5.37 3.39 -6.85
C SER A 224 4.83 2.11 -7.49
N THR A 225 4.41 2.18 -8.76
CA THR A 225 3.95 1.00 -9.51
C THR A 225 5.07 -0.03 -9.63
N PHE A 226 6.29 0.39 -9.94
CA PHE A 226 7.45 -0.50 -9.98
C PHE A 226 7.70 -1.16 -8.62
N MET A 227 7.79 -0.36 -7.55
CA MET A 227 7.99 -0.84 -6.18
C MET A 227 6.92 -1.85 -5.78
N GLN A 228 5.66 -1.54 -6.04
CA GLN A 228 4.54 -2.43 -5.69
C GLN A 228 4.61 -3.76 -6.43
N VAL A 229 4.90 -3.75 -7.72
CA VAL A 229 4.93 -4.98 -8.53
C VAL A 229 6.20 -5.78 -8.27
N ARG A 230 7.36 -5.12 -8.28
CA ARG A 230 8.65 -5.82 -8.26
C ARG A 230 9.15 -6.15 -6.86
N ILE A 231 8.96 -5.25 -5.91
CA ILE A 231 9.49 -5.41 -4.56
C ILE A 231 8.42 -5.92 -3.60
N THR A 232 7.33 -5.19 -3.45
CA THR A 232 6.31 -5.52 -2.45
C THR A 232 5.58 -6.82 -2.77
N LYS A 233 5.04 -6.97 -3.99
CA LYS A 233 4.26 -8.16 -4.38
C LYS A 233 5.14 -9.37 -4.68
N CYS A 234 6.31 -9.21 -5.30
CA CYS A 234 7.20 -10.35 -5.52
C CYS A 234 7.71 -10.95 -4.23
N ASN A 235 8.04 -10.12 -3.23
CA ASN A 235 8.40 -10.60 -1.90
C ASN A 235 7.25 -11.31 -1.17
N MET A 236 6.00 -10.93 -1.44
CA MET A 236 4.82 -11.61 -0.93
C MET A 236 4.49 -12.92 -1.68
N LEU A 237 4.74 -12.97 -3.00
CA LEU A 237 4.39 -14.12 -3.84
C LEU A 237 5.42 -15.27 -3.75
N THR A 238 6.69 -14.97 -3.47
CA THR A 238 7.73 -16.00 -3.33
C THR A 238 7.60 -16.83 -2.05
N LYS A 239 6.72 -16.42 -1.11
CA LYS A 239 6.48 -17.13 0.13
C LYS A 239 5.00 -17.43 0.32
N ARG A 240 4.65 -18.70 0.38
CA ARG A 240 3.28 -19.21 0.63
C ARG A 240 2.68 -18.70 1.96
N ASN A 241 3.51 -18.19 2.86
CA ASN A 241 3.10 -17.58 4.12
C ASN A 241 3.62 -16.13 4.14
N ALA A 242 2.74 -15.16 3.97
CA ALA A 242 3.03 -13.72 4.04
C ALA A 242 3.66 -13.26 5.38
N PHE A 243 3.89 -14.17 6.29
CA PHE A 243 4.42 -13.94 7.64
C PHE A 243 5.86 -14.47 7.82
N ASP A 244 6.47 -15.06 6.77
CA ASP A 244 7.84 -15.50 6.87
C ASP A 244 8.82 -14.32 6.81
N ASN A 245 9.90 -14.43 7.57
CA ASN A 245 10.92 -13.39 7.62
C ASN A 245 11.50 -13.15 6.21
N ILE A 246 11.60 -11.87 5.83
CA ILE A 246 12.33 -11.49 4.61
C ILE A 246 13.78 -11.91 4.82
N THR A 247 14.33 -12.67 3.87
CA THR A 247 15.71 -13.13 3.98
C THR A 247 16.70 -11.99 3.71
N SER A 248 17.89 -12.04 4.29
CA SER A 248 18.95 -11.06 4.02
C SER A 248 19.21 -10.90 2.53
N GLY A 249 19.21 -11.97 1.74
CA GLY A 249 19.40 -11.91 0.29
C GLY A 249 18.32 -11.10 -0.45
N ALA A 250 17.10 -10.97 0.09
CA ALA A 250 16.07 -10.10 -0.49
C ALA A 250 16.42 -8.62 -0.28
N TYR A 251 16.98 -8.25 0.86
CA TYR A 251 17.43 -6.88 1.12
C TYR A 251 18.68 -6.52 0.32
N GLU A 252 19.61 -7.46 0.11
CA GLU A 252 20.75 -7.27 -0.79
C GLU A 252 20.28 -7.01 -2.24
N GLN A 253 19.26 -7.73 -2.71
CA GLN A 253 18.63 -7.44 -4.00
C GLN A 253 17.95 -6.05 -4.02
N MET A 254 17.31 -5.63 -2.94
CA MET A 254 16.76 -4.27 -2.84
C MET A 254 17.88 -3.23 -2.91
N GLU A 255 19.01 -3.43 -2.25
CA GLU A 255 20.18 -2.53 -2.32
C GLU A 255 20.63 -2.34 -3.78
N HIS A 256 20.74 -3.41 -4.56
CA HIS A 256 21.10 -3.33 -5.98
C HIS A 256 20.03 -2.63 -6.83
N ILE A 257 18.75 -2.86 -6.51
CA ILE A 257 17.64 -2.27 -7.27
C ILE A 257 17.51 -0.78 -6.96
N LEU A 258 17.68 -0.39 -5.69
CA LEU A 258 17.48 0.98 -5.21
C LEU A 258 18.71 1.87 -5.37
N ALA A 259 19.82 1.37 -5.96
CA ALA A 259 20.97 2.20 -6.29
C ALA A 259 20.55 3.38 -7.20
N ASP A 260 21.04 4.58 -6.92
CA ASP A 260 20.61 5.84 -7.56
C ASP A 260 20.68 5.84 -9.09
N ASP A 261 21.66 5.14 -9.68
CA ASP A 261 21.83 4.98 -11.12
C ASP A 261 20.76 4.10 -11.78
N ASN A 262 20.01 3.31 -11.00
CA ASN A 262 18.91 2.47 -11.48
C ASN A 262 17.55 3.19 -11.46
N LEU A 263 17.43 4.36 -10.87
CA LEU A 263 16.15 5.02 -10.65
C LEU A 263 15.40 5.35 -11.96
N SER A 264 16.11 5.83 -12.98
CA SER A 264 15.52 6.11 -14.30
C SER A 264 14.96 4.86 -14.96
N TRP A 265 15.64 3.72 -14.79
CA TRP A 265 15.14 2.43 -15.27
C TRP A 265 13.88 1.99 -14.50
N MET A 266 13.84 2.20 -13.19
CA MET A 266 12.67 1.85 -12.37
C MET A 266 11.43 2.65 -12.77
N ILE A 267 11.60 3.94 -13.03
CA ILE A 267 10.51 4.82 -13.52
C ILE A 267 10.02 4.33 -14.90
N PHE A 268 10.94 3.98 -15.80
CA PHE A 268 10.59 3.44 -17.12
C PHE A 268 9.87 2.10 -17.01
N ALA A 269 10.39 1.16 -16.23
CA ALA A 269 9.75 -0.13 -16.00
C ALA A 269 8.36 0.03 -15.36
N GLY A 270 8.24 0.97 -14.41
CA GLY A 270 6.97 1.35 -13.81
C GLY A 270 5.97 1.91 -14.82
N SER A 271 6.41 2.72 -15.77
CA SER A 271 5.56 3.22 -16.86
C SER A 271 5.00 2.07 -17.71
N TYR A 272 5.85 1.14 -18.10
CA TYR A 272 5.42 -0.03 -18.87
C TYR A 272 4.47 -0.94 -18.08
N MET A 273 4.77 -1.19 -16.82
CA MET A 273 3.89 -1.94 -15.92
C MET A 273 2.54 -1.26 -15.72
N ASN A 274 2.52 0.08 -15.64
CA ASN A 274 1.29 0.85 -15.51
C ASN A 274 0.43 0.77 -16.78
N GLU A 275 1.04 0.85 -17.95
CA GLU A 275 0.34 0.69 -19.24
C GLU A 275 -0.28 -0.71 -19.37
N ILE A 276 0.47 -1.76 -19.05
CA ILE A 276 -0.07 -3.14 -19.01
C ILE A 276 -1.26 -3.22 -18.06
N LYS A 277 -1.13 -2.64 -16.85
CA LYS A 277 -2.18 -2.64 -15.84
C LYS A 277 -3.43 -1.89 -16.32
N GLU A 278 -3.27 -0.73 -16.95
CA GLU A 278 -4.38 0.05 -17.51
C GLU A 278 -5.10 -0.73 -18.64
N ASN A 279 -4.35 -1.32 -19.57
CA ASN A 279 -4.90 -2.14 -20.64
C ASN A 279 -5.63 -3.38 -20.09
N PHE A 280 -5.08 -4.03 -19.07
CA PHE A 280 -5.70 -5.17 -18.43
C PHE A 280 -6.99 -4.79 -17.70
N ASN A 281 -6.99 -3.65 -16.97
CA ASN A 281 -8.19 -3.12 -16.34
C ASN A 281 -9.27 -2.80 -17.38
N PHE A 282 -8.90 -2.25 -18.52
CA PHE A 282 -9.83 -1.95 -19.61
C PHE A 282 -10.46 -3.23 -20.16
N ILE A 283 -9.65 -4.25 -20.49
CA ILE A 283 -10.12 -5.54 -20.99
C ILE A 283 -11.07 -6.20 -19.99
N LEU A 284 -10.69 -6.27 -18.71
CA LEU A 284 -11.53 -6.86 -17.67
C LEU A 284 -12.85 -6.10 -17.51
N SER A 285 -12.79 -4.77 -17.44
CA SER A 285 -13.97 -3.93 -17.23
C SER A 285 -14.95 -3.97 -18.42
N SER A 286 -14.48 -4.32 -19.63
CA SER A 286 -15.33 -4.45 -20.82
C SER A 286 -16.28 -5.66 -20.74
N ASN A 287 -16.01 -6.63 -19.86
CA ASN A 287 -16.87 -7.79 -19.61
C ASN A 287 -17.93 -7.52 -18.53
N ALA A 288 -17.97 -6.32 -17.97
CA ALA A 288 -18.97 -5.95 -16.97
C ALA A 288 -20.34 -5.73 -17.61
N TYR A 289 -21.39 -6.12 -16.91
CA TYR A 289 -22.77 -5.92 -17.37
C TYR A 289 -23.57 -5.11 -16.36
N PRO A 290 -24.53 -4.27 -16.83
CA PRO A 290 -25.40 -3.52 -15.95
C PRO A 290 -26.48 -4.44 -15.34
N CYS A 291 -26.78 -4.23 -14.08
CA CYS A 291 -27.89 -4.90 -13.42
C CYS A 291 -28.42 -4.11 -12.23
N ARG A 292 -29.56 -4.56 -11.70
CA ARG A 292 -30.09 -4.11 -10.41
C ARG A 292 -29.44 -4.95 -9.31
N PHE A 293 -28.99 -4.29 -8.23
CA PHE A 293 -28.34 -4.95 -7.11
C PHE A 293 -28.78 -4.31 -5.79
N TYR A 294 -29.60 -4.98 -5.02
CA TYR A 294 -30.22 -4.48 -3.78
C TYR A 294 -30.85 -3.08 -3.92
N GLY A 295 -31.53 -2.83 -5.05
CA GLY A 295 -32.18 -1.56 -5.35
C GLY A 295 -31.32 -0.49 -6.02
N TYR A 296 -30.02 -0.72 -6.18
CA TYR A 296 -29.09 0.17 -6.87
C TYR A 296 -28.89 -0.22 -8.35
N ASP A 297 -28.63 0.78 -9.18
CA ASP A 297 -28.21 0.57 -10.58
C ASP A 297 -26.70 0.42 -10.64
N VAL A 298 -26.21 -0.77 -10.92
CA VAL A 298 -24.80 -1.10 -10.83
C VAL A 298 -24.24 -1.70 -12.12
N VAL A 299 -22.94 -1.76 -12.19
CA VAL A 299 -22.22 -2.63 -13.13
C VAL A 299 -21.54 -3.75 -12.35
N ILE A 300 -21.70 -4.99 -12.77
CA ILE A 300 -21.23 -6.17 -12.06
C ILE A 300 -20.27 -7.00 -12.89
N LEU A 301 -19.26 -7.56 -12.25
CA LEU A 301 -18.27 -8.45 -12.87
C LEU A 301 -17.87 -9.54 -11.90
N ASN A 302 -17.74 -10.77 -12.41
CA ASN A 302 -17.03 -11.83 -11.70
C ASN A 302 -15.51 -11.63 -11.91
N LEU A 303 -14.80 -11.39 -10.81
CA LEU A 303 -13.36 -11.14 -10.87
C LEU A 303 -12.65 -11.77 -9.67
N GLU A 304 -11.79 -12.73 -9.97
CA GLU A 304 -11.03 -13.50 -8.95
C GLU A 304 -9.62 -12.95 -8.71
N PHE A 305 -9.28 -11.76 -9.20
CA PHE A 305 -7.96 -11.15 -9.10
C PHE A 305 -7.81 -10.24 -7.89
N GLN A 306 -6.96 -10.63 -6.93
CA GLN A 306 -6.60 -9.77 -5.81
C GLN A 306 -5.68 -8.62 -6.27
N GLY A 307 -6.01 -7.41 -5.84
CA GLY A 307 -5.17 -6.22 -6.02
C GLY A 307 -5.42 -5.38 -7.27
N LEU A 308 -6.32 -5.80 -8.17
CA LEU A 308 -6.79 -4.99 -9.31
C LEU A 308 -8.21 -4.44 -9.09
N ASP A 309 -8.92 -4.97 -8.14
CA ASP A 309 -10.36 -4.82 -7.92
C ASP A 309 -10.83 -3.36 -8.00
N LYS A 310 -10.18 -2.47 -7.24
CA LYS A 310 -10.58 -1.06 -7.14
C LYS A 310 -10.51 -0.31 -8.47
N ASN A 311 -9.46 -0.53 -9.23
CA ASN A 311 -9.24 0.16 -10.50
C ASN A 311 -10.15 -0.42 -11.59
N VAL A 312 -10.33 -1.74 -11.62
CA VAL A 312 -11.28 -2.39 -12.52
C VAL A 312 -12.70 -1.89 -12.26
N GLY A 313 -13.14 -1.86 -11.00
CA GLY A 313 -14.47 -1.37 -10.64
C GLY A 313 -14.71 0.08 -11.06
N ARG A 314 -13.74 0.96 -10.86
CA ARG A 314 -13.83 2.35 -11.32
C ARG A 314 -13.92 2.45 -12.84
N GLN A 315 -13.10 1.68 -13.55
CA GLN A 315 -13.13 1.64 -15.00
C GLN A 315 -14.49 1.14 -15.53
N MET A 316 -15.10 0.14 -14.87
CA MET A 316 -16.44 -0.34 -15.20
C MET A 316 -17.49 0.79 -15.12
N ILE A 317 -17.45 1.59 -14.06
CA ILE A 317 -18.35 2.74 -13.89
C ILE A 317 -18.14 3.75 -15.03
N VAL A 318 -16.89 4.09 -15.33
CA VAL A 318 -16.56 5.04 -16.40
C VAL A 318 -17.03 4.52 -17.76
N ASN A 319 -16.77 3.24 -18.06
CA ASN A 319 -17.18 2.63 -19.32
C ASN A 319 -18.72 2.67 -19.47
N ARG A 320 -19.46 2.33 -18.43
CA ARG A 320 -20.93 2.35 -18.46
C ARG A 320 -21.49 3.77 -18.57
N LYS A 321 -20.97 4.74 -17.84
CA LYS A 321 -21.36 6.16 -17.97
C LYS A 321 -21.12 6.67 -19.40
N ASN A 322 -19.99 6.32 -20.00
CA ASN A 322 -19.68 6.69 -21.39
C ASN A 322 -20.65 6.02 -22.38
N GLN A 323 -21.00 4.76 -22.14
CA GLN A 323 -21.97 4.05 -22.96
C GLN A 323 -23.35 4.71 -22.90
N ILE A 324 -23.87 4.97 -21.71
CA ILE A 324 -25.16 5.67 -21.50
C ILE A 324 -25.17 7.01 -22.24
N LYS A 325 -24.06 7.76 -22.15
CA LYS A 325 -23.91 9.05 -22.83
C LYS A 325 -23.97 8.94 -24.36
N ARG A 326 -23.32 7.90 -24.93
CA ARG A 326 -23.35 7.63 -26.38
C ARG A 326 -24.72 7.19 -26.87
N GLU A 327 -25.48 6.48 -26.04
CA GLU A 327 -26.82 6.00 -26.31
C GLU A 327 -27.89 7.10 -26.13
N GLY A 328 -27.49 8.34 -25.77
CA GLY A 328 -28.40 9.46 -25.51
C GLY A 328 -29.25 9.26 -24.26
N GLY A 329 -28.90 8.32 -23.39
CA GLY A 329 -29.66 7.95 -22.21
C GLY A 329 -29.38 8.83 -20.99
N HIS A 330 -30.36 8.86 -20.08
CA HIS A 330 -30.26 9.53 -18.75
C HIS A 330 -30.05 8.53 -17.60
N GLY A 331 -29.61 7.32 -17.91
CA GLY A 331 -29.34 6.29 -16.91
C GLY A 331 -28.21 6.69 -15.95
N LYS A 332 -28.27 6.19 -14.71
CA LYS A 332 -27.21 6.37 -13.72
C LYS A 332 -26.49 5.05 -13.47
N VAL A 333 -25.31 5.16 -12.87
CA VAL A 333 -24.57 4.05 -12.27
C VAL A 333 -24.22 4.47 -10.86
N ASP A 334 -24.75 3.76 -9.87
CA ASP A 334 -24.53 4.07 -8.47
C ASP A 334 -23.13 3.65 -8.01
N PHE A 335 -22.71 2.41 -8.36
CA PHE A 335 -21.38 1.87 -8.06
C PHE A 335 -21.10 0.62 -8.88
N ALA A 336 -19.87 0.10 -8.78
CA ALA A 336 -19.48 -1.20 -9.35
C ALA A 336 -19.53 -2.31 -8.30
N VAL A 337 -19.87 -3.51 -8.73
CA VAL A 337 -19.89 -4.72 -7.91
C VAL A 337 -18.91 -5.74 -8.51
N LEU A 338 -17.91 -6.10 -7.75
CA LEU A 338 -17.02 -7.21 -8.08
C LEU A 338 -17.34 -8.38 -7.15
N TRP A 339 -17.43 -9.58 -7.71
CA TRP A 339 -17.66 -10.76 -6.90
C TRP A 339 -16.74 -11.89 -7.32
N SER A 340 -16.36 -12.71 -6.35
CA SER A 340 -15.54 -13.91 -6.56
C SER A 340 -15.98 -15.03 -5.64
N TYR A 341 -15.81 -16.26 -6.10
CA TYR A 341 -16.07 -17.43 -5.30
C TYR A 341 -14.79 -17.98 -4.67
N HIS A 342 -14.76 -18.04 -3.35
CA HIS A 342 -13.67 -18.63 -2.59
C HIS A 342 -13.96 -20.10 -2.30
N ILE A 343 -13.44 -21.00 -3.12
CA ILE A 343 -13.66 -22.46 -3.04
C ILE A 343 -13.33 -23.02 -1.64
N ASN A 344 -12.19 -22.65 -1.09
CA ASN A 344 -11.72 -23.17 0.22
C ASN A 344 -12.61 -22.73 1.40
N GLN A 345 -13.36 -21.65 1.25
CA GLN A 345 -14.23 -21.11 2.29
C GLN A 345 -15.71 -21.35 2.00
N ARG A 346 -16.05 -21.86 0.82
CA ARG A 346 -17.42 -22.01 0.30
C ARG A 346 -18.24 -20.71 0.44
N ARG A 347 -17.59 -19.56 0.15
CA ARG A 347 -18.16 -18.23 0.30
C ARG A 347 -18.01 -17.42 -0.97
N ILE A 348 -18.95 -16.50 -1.18
CA ILE A 348 -18.85 -15.48 -2.19
C ILE A 348 -18.33 -14.22 -1.51
N ARG A 349 -17.20 -13.68 -2.01
CA ARG A 349 -16.74 -12.36 -1.66
C ARG A 349 -17.41 -11.35 -2.59
N ILE A 350 -17.97 -10.29 -2.04
CA ILE A 350 -18.54 -9.17 -2.79
C ILE A 350 -17.82 -7.89 -2.39
N GLN A 351 -17.45 -7.12 -3.38
CA GLN A 351 -16.79 -5.85 -3.21
C GLN A 351 -17.57 -4.77 -3.96
N LEU A 352 -17.96 -3.72 -3.24
CA LEU A 352 -18.65 -2.54 -3.76
C LEU A 352 -17.60 -1.44 -3.97
N ILE A 353 -17.60 -0.79 -5.11
CA ILE A 353 -16.62 0.23 -5.45
C ILE A 353 -17.32 1.44 -6.05
N ASP A 354 -17.08 2.63 -5.49
CA ASP A 354 -17.52 3.89 -6.06
C ASP A 354 -16.44 4.54 -6.96
N ASP A 355 -16.83 5.58 -7.70
CA ASP A 355 -15.92 6.35 -8.55
C ASP A 355 -15.25 7.54 -7.84
N HIS A 356 -15.50 7.73 -6.55
CA HIS A 356 -15.04 8.84 -5.71
C HIS A 356 -15.40 10.27 -6.16
N THR A 357 -15.91 10.42 -7.38
CA THR A 357 -16.05 11.75 -7.98
C THR A 357 -17.35 12.47 -7.62
N GLN A 358 -18.38 11.73 -7.18
CA GLN A 358 -19.70 12.33 -6.87
C GLN A 358 -20.52 11.56 -5.82
N SER A 359 -20.05 10.46 -5.30
CA SER A 359 -20.87 9.57 -4.48
C SER A 359 -21.00 10.09 -3.05
N LYS A 360 -22.22 10.47 -2.65
CA LYS A 360 -22.60 10.63 -1.24
C LYS A 360 -22.77 9.28 -0.52
N LEU A 361 -22.62 8.18 -1.25
CA LEU A 361 -22.81 6.83 -0.75
C LEU A 361 -21.56 6.34 -0.03
N LYS A 362 -21.69 5.93 1.21
CA LYS A 362 -20.61 5.26 1.93
C LYS A 362 -20.67 3.76 1.63
N MET A 363 -19.77 3.26 0.78
CA MET A 363 -19.73 1.84 0.39
C MET A 363 -19.65 0.90 1.58
N SER A 364 -18.98 1.29 2.65
CA SER A 364 -18.93 0.53 3.90
C SER A 364 -20.28 0.38 4.58
N ASP A 365 -21.15 1.42 4.51
CA ASP A 365 -22.48 1.39 5.12
C ASP A 365 -23.42 0.51 4.28
N ILE A 366 -23.34 0.62 2.95
CA ILE A 366 -24.09 -0.25 2.04
C ILE A 366 -23.68 -1.71 2.25
N ALA A 367 -22.37 -2.00 2.31
CA ALA A 367 -21.87 -3.34 2.56
C ALA A 367 -22.37 -3.92 3.89
N ARG A 368 -22.40 -3.12 4.95
CA ARG A 368 -22.96 -3.52 6.26
C ARG A 368 -24.46 -3.79 6.19
N LYS A 369 -25.22 -2.92 5.50
CA LYS A 369 -26.66 -3.11 5.31
C LYS A 369 -26.95 -4.41 4.56
N ILE A 370 -26.29 -4.65 3.42
CA ILE A 370 -26.46 -5.91 2.67
C ILE A 370 -26.10 -7.10 3.54
N ALA A 371 -24.94 -7.07 4.20
CA ALA A 371 -24.51 -8.17 5.07
C ALA A 371 -25.46 -8.43 6.23
N SER A 372 -26.20 -7.44 6.74
CA SER A 372 -27.17 -7.61 7.82
C SER A 372 -28.55 -8.09 7.36
N GLN A 373 -28.96 -7.76 6.13
CA GLN A 373 -30.31 -8.01 5.62
C GLN A 373 -30.39 -9.23 4.68
N SER A 374 -29.26 -9.62 4.04
CA SER A 374 -29.24 -10.81 3.18
C SER A 374 -29.48 -12.10 3.96
N LYS A 375 -30.31 -12.99 3.42
CA LYS A 375 -30.53 -14.35 3.96
C LYS A 375 -29.27 -15.25 3.87
N PHE A 376 -28.31 -14.89 3.00
CA PHE A 376 -27.06 -15.63 2.79
C PHE A 376 -25.88 -15.09 3.61
N ARG A 377 -26.10 -14.19 4.53
CA ARG A 377 -25.08 -13.52 5.35
C ARG A 377 -24.14 -14.49 6.07
N THR A 378 -22.86 -14.15 6.15
CA THR A 378 -21.83 -14.90 6.90
C THR A 378 -21.07 -14.06 7.91
N GLY A 379 -21.41 -12.78 8.06
CA GLY A 379 -20.70 -11.86 8.95
C GLY A 379 -21.12 -10.41 8.75
N GLN A 380 -20.36 -9.50 9.31
CA GLN A 380 -20.58 -8.06 9.13
C GLN A 380 -19.83 -7.56 7.89
N GLY A 381 -20.45 -6.64 7.15
CA GLY A 381 -19.77 -5.91 6.09
C GLY A 381 -18.75 -4.92 6.67
N ALA A 382 -17.67 -4.72 5.96
CA ALA A 382 -16.62 -3.76 6.29
C ALA A 382 -16.20 -2.97 5.06
N GLY A 383 -15.49 -1.87 5.25
CA GLY A 383 -14.94 -1.10 4.12
C GLY A 383 -14.23 0.16 4.53
N PHE A 384 -13.41 0.68 3.61
CA PHE A 384 -12.65 1.90 3.77
C PHE A 384 -12.47 2.59 2.40
N GLY A 385 -12.49 3.92 2.38
CA GLY A 385 -12.08 4.72 1.22
C GLY A 385 -12.84 4.44 -0.07
N GLY A 386 -14.19 4.43 -0.05
CA GLY A 386 -15.03 4.19 -1.22
C GLY A 386 -15.11 2.74 -1.67
N VAL A 387 -14.68 1.82 -0.80
CA VAL A 387 -14.79 0.36 -1.03
C VAL A 387 -15.54 -0.27 0.14
N GLY A 388 -16.56 -1.07 -0.16
CA GLY A 388 -17.26 -1.91 0.82
C GLY A 388 -17.05 -3.38 0.50
N ASN A 389 -16.80 -4.21 1.50
CA ASN A 389 -16.62 -5.66 1.33
C ASN A 389 -17.53 -6.43 2.26
N PHE A 390 -18.09 -7.52 1.78
CA PHE A 390 -18.79 -8.48 2.62
C PHE A 390 -18.72 -9.89 2.00
N PHE A 391 -19.06 -10.88 2.80
CA PHE A 391 -19.10 -12.28 2.39
C PHE A 391 -20.50 -12.86 2.54
N LEU A 392 -20.88 -13.69 1.59
CA LEU A 392 -22.12 -14.47 1.62
C LEU A 392 -21.79 -15.95 1.54
N ASN A 393 -22.65 -16.79 2.12
CA ASN A 393 -22.62 -18.23 1.84
C ASN A 393 -22.87 -18.46 0.35
N TYR A 394 -22.19 -19.45 -0.23
CA TYR A 394 -22.45 -19.80 -1.61
C TYR A 394 -23.89 -20.33 -1.76
N SER A 395 -24.64 -19.63 -2.57
CA SER A 395 -25.91 -20.09 -3.13
C SER A 395 -26.09 -19.38 -4.48
N PRO A 396 -26.45 -20.08 -5.54
CA PRO A 396 -26.78 -19.46 -6.83
C PRO A 396 -27.95 -18.48 -6.70
N GLU A 397 -28.80 -18.63 -5.71
CA GLU A 397 -29.95 -17.78 -5.46
C GLU A 397 -29.58 -16.36 -4.95
N PHE A 398 -28.30 -16.12 -4.52
CA PHE A 398 -27.92 -14.79 -4.04
C PHE A 398 -28.05 -13.70 -5.13
N LEU A 399 -27.82 -14.07 -6.40
CA LEU A 399 -28.00 -13.13 -7.51
C LEU A 399 -29.45 -12.76 -7.73
N GLU A 400 -30.37 -13.69 -7.53
CA GLU A 400 -31.80 -13.43 -7.62
C GLU A 400 -32.27 -12.56 -6.42
N GLU A 401 -31.79 -12.85 -5.22
CA GLU A 401 -32.01 -11.97 -4.06
C GLU A 401 -31.50 -10.55 -4.35
N ALA A 402 -30.29 -10.42 -4.84
CA ALA A 402 -29.66 -9.14 -5.10
C ALA A 402 -30.38 -8.30 -6.18
N LYS A 403 -31.03 -8.95 -7.15
CA LYS A 403 -31.83 -8.30 -8.19
C LYS A 403 -33.18 -7.79 -7.66
N THR A 404 -33.80 -8.52 -6.76
CA THR A 404 -35.18 -8.28 -6.33
C THR A 404 -35.29 -7.52 -5.01
N MET A 405 -34.33 -7.69 -4.11
CA MET A 405 -34.32 -7.06 -2.80
C MET A 405 -33.93 -5.59 -2.88
N THR A 406 -34.65 -4.71 -2.19
CA THR A 406 -34.25 -3.32 -1.94
C THR A 406 -33.91 -3.15 -0.47
N LEU A 407 -32.77 -2.53 -0.17
CA LEU A 407 -32.35 -2.25 1.22
C LEU A 407 -33.29 -1.26 1.88
N LYS A 408 -33.74 -1.57 3.08
CA LYS A 408 -34.55 -0.69 3.93
C LYS A 408 -33.71 0.35 4.66
#